data_ba5dfa671c25e4836a1999850a7d28b7
#
_entry.id   ba5dfa671c25e4836a1999850a7d28b7
#
_cell.length_a   1.000
_cell.length_b   1.000
_cell.length_c   1.000
_cell.angle_alpha   90.00
_cell.angle_beta   90.00
_cell.angle_gamma   90.00
#
_symmetry.space_group_name_H-M   'P 1'
#
loop_
_entity.id
_entity.type
_entity.pdbx_description
1 polymer ?
#
loop_
_entity_poly.entity_id
_entity_poly.type
_entity_poly.pdbx_seq_one_letter_code
_entity_poly.pdbx_strand_id
1 'polypeptide(L)'
;MAKATETRSGSNSVAAERVRDEAETERIRQALVARLDELQAEYDQSLSEITELQRERLADSAGDDQADTGTKTFEREQEITLANTLLERITQVERAIDRLGSGNYGWCERCGTQIPVERLAAFPSATLCVSCKQLEERR
;
A
#
# COMPACT_ATOMS: atom_id res chain seq x y z
N MET A 1 -51.85 26.57 2.43
CA MET A 1 -51.28 25.44 1.70
C MET A 1 -49.84 25.27 2.12
N ALA A 2 -49.62 24.32 2.98
CA ALA A 2 -48.26 24.00 3.41
C ALA A 2 -47.60 23.12 2.38
N LYS A 3 -46.59 23.63 1.74
CA LYS A 3 -45.70 22.78 0.95
C LYS A 3 -44.70 22.19 1.91
N ALA A 4 -44.78 20.91 2.10
CA ALA A 4 -43.71 20.17 2.79
C ALA A 4 -42.44 20.33 1.97
N THR A 5 -41.50 21.09 2.51
CA THR A 5 -40.13 21.08 2.01
C THR A 5 -39.55 19.75 2.47
N GLU A 6 -39.55 18.80 1.58
CA GLU A 6 -38.76 17.61 1.73
C GLU A 6 -37.30 18.06 1.70
N THR A 7 -36.77 18.22 2.84
CA THR A 7 -35.32 18.26 3.00
C THR A 7 -34.80 16.88 2.62
N ARG A 8 -34.30 16.78 1.43
CA ARG A 8 -33.57 15.60 0.98
C ARG A 8 -32.30 15.48 1.81
N SER A 9 -32.43 14.82 2.89
CA SER A 9 -31.29 14.28 3.63
C SER A 9 -30.84 12.96 3.01
N GLY A 10 -30.82 12.89 1.68
CA GLY A 10 -30.55 11.63 0.99
C GLY A 10 -29.09 11.27 0.85
N SER A 11 -28.19 12.18 1.19
CA SER A 11 -26.78 11.91 0.95
C SER A 11 -26.06 11.20 2.10
N ASN A 12 -26.60 11.26 3.29
CA ASN A 12 -25.95 10.65 4.45
C ASN A 12 -26.39 9.21 4.72
N SER A 13 -27.52 8.81 4.21
CA SER A 13 -28.01 7.46 4.45
C SER A 13 -27.18 6.39 3.74
N VAL A 14 -26.66 6.72 2.58
CA VAL A 14 -25.86 5.77 1.79
C VAL A 14 -24.52 5.49 2.42
N ALA A 15 -23.95 6.48 3.09
CA ALA A 15 -22.68 6.31 3.79
C ALA A 15 -22.83 5.44 5.04
N ALA A 16 -23.93 5.59 5.76
CA ALA A 16 -24.21 4.81 6.95
C ALA A 16 -24.53 3.34 6.62
N GLU A 17 -25.00 3.07 5.43
CA GLU A 17 -25.37 1.72 4.99
C GLU A 17 -24.18 0.82 4.68
N ARG A 18 -22.98 1.37 4.68
CA ARG A 18 -21.77 0.61 4.45
C ARG A 18 -21.04 0.20 5.71
N VAL A 19 -21.77 0.04 6.76
CA VAL A 19 -21.23 -0.67 7.90
C VAL A 19 -21.05 -2.13 7.48
N ARG A 20 -19.80 -2.50 7.21
CA ARG A 20 -19.47 -3.89 6.95
C ARG A 20 -19.79 -4.68 8.21
N ASP A 21 -20.33 -5.87 8.03
CA ASP A 21 -20.49 -6.76 9.17
C ASP A 21 -19.11 -7.16 9.72
N GLU A 22 -19.08 -7.65 10.94
CA GLU A 22 -17.83 -8.04 11.59
C GLU A 22 -17.09 -9.15 10.85
N ALA A 23 -17.84 -10.08 10.25
CA ALA A 23 -17.26 -11.18 9.49
C ALA A 23 -16.54 -10.69 8.23
N GLU A 24 -17.14 -9.74 7.53
CA GLU A 24 -16.51 -9.12 6.36
C GLU A 24 -15.27 -8.31 6.74
N THR A 25 -15.36 -7.52 7.78
CA THR A 25 -14.23 -6.75 8.31
C THR A 25 -13.08 -7.66 8.71
N GLU A 26 -13.37 -8.75 9.38
CA GLU A 26 -12.35 -9.71 9.78
C GLU A 26 -11.68 -10.41 8.59
N ARG A 27 -12.45 -10.76 7.57
CA ARG A 27 -11.87 -11.32 6.34
C ARG A 27 -10.93 -10.35 5.64
N ILE A 28 -11.31 -9.08 5.57
CA ILE A 28 -10.45 -8.04 5.00
C ILE A 28 -9.18 -7.88 5.83
N ARG A 29 -9.32 -7.84 7.15
CA ARG A 29 -8.18 -7.75 8.06
C ARG A 29 -7.20 -8.91 7.87
N GLN A 30 -7.69 -10.12 7.83
CA GLN A 30 -6.87 -11.31 7.64
C GLN A 30 -6.13 -11.27 6.31
N ALA A 31 -6.80 -10.86 5.24
CA ALA A 31 -6.16 -10.71 3.93
C ALA A 31 -5.07 -9.64 3.94
N LEU A 32 -5.31 -8.51 4.57
CA LEU A 32 -4.34 -7.41 4.69
C LEU A 32 -3.14 -7.82 5.55
N VAL A 33 -3.37 -8.48 6.68
CA VAL A 33 -2.30 -8.95 7.56
C VAL A 33 -1.45 -10.02 6.86
N ALA A 34 -2.08 -10.94 6.16
CA ALA A 34 -1.35 -11.95 5.39
C ALA A 34 -0.47 -11.30 4.32
N ARG A 35 -1.00 -10.30 3.63
CA ARG A 35 -0.21 -9.54 2.63
C ARG A 35 0.93 -8.76 3.27
N LEU A 36 0.69 -8.18 4.44
CA LEU A 36 1.73 -7.47 5.19
C LEU A 36 2.88 -8.43 5.56
N ASP A 37 2.55 -9.61 6.07
CA ASP A 37 3.55 -10.62 6.44
C ASP A 37 4.40 -11.05 5.24
N GLU A 38 3.76 -11.27 4.09
CA GLU A 38 4.47 -11.57 2.83
C GLU A 38 5.44 -10.46 2.44
N LEU A 39 4.97 -9.22 2.46
CA LEU A 39 5.79 -8.06 2.10
C LEU A 39 6.95 -7.86 3.06
N GLN A 40 6.73 -8.06 4.35
CA GLN A 40 7.80 -7.96 5.35
C GLN A 40 8.86 -9.05 5.15
N ALA A 41 8.46 -10.26 4.82
CA ALA A 41 9.39 -11.34 4.51
C ALA A 41 10.22 -11.03 3.26
N GLU A 42 9.58 -10.52 2.21
CA GLU A 42 10.28 -10.08 1.00
C GLU A 42 11.26 -8.93 1.28
N TYR A 43 10.84 -7.98 2.11
CA TYR A 43 11.68 -6.86 2.52
C TYR A 43 12.91 -7.33 3.30
N ASP A 44 12.74 -8.21 4.26
CA ASP A 44 13.83 -8.78 5.05
C ASP A 44 14.81 -9.55 4.16
N GLN A 45 14.30 -10.31 3.21
CA GLN A 45 15.11 -11.00 2.21
C GLN A 45 15.92 -10.01 1.36
N SER A 46 15.29 -8.94 0.93
CA SER A 46 15.95 -7.90 0.13
C SER A 46 17.08 -7.21 0.92
N LEU A 47 16.85 -6.91 2.20
CA LEU A 47 17.89 -6.34 3.07
C LEU A 47 19.07 -7.30 3.25
N SER A 48 18.80 -8.58 3.40
CA SER A 48 19.82 -9.62 3.51
C SER A 48 20.69 -9.68 2.24
N GLU A 49 20.07 -9.61 1.08
CA GLU A 49 20.76 -9.59 -0.22
C GLU A 49 21.62 -8.34 -0.39
N ILE A 50 21.14 -7.17 0.03
CA ILE A 50 21.92 -5.94 0.01
C ILE A 50 23.17 -6.07 0.90
N THR A 51 23.00 -6.63 2.09
CA THR A 51 24.09 -6.85 3.03
C THR A 51 25.14 -7.80 2.42
N GLU A 52 24.69 -8.87 1.77
CA GLU A 52 25.58 -9.84 1.12
C GLU A 52 26.36 -9.20 -0.03
N LEU A 53 25.70 -8.42 -0.88
CA LEU A 53 26.34 -7.69 -1.97
C LEU A 53 27.41 -6.70 -1.44
N GLN A 54 27.16 -6.07 -0.30
CA GLN A 54 28.14 -5.19 0.34
C GLN A 54 29.36 -5.96 0.84
N ARG A 55 29.14 -7.13 1.44
CA ARG A 55 30.24 -8.00 1.91
C ARG A 55 31.11 -8.49 0.76
N GLU A 56 30.48 -8.94 -0.32
CA GLU A 56 31.20 -9.38 -1.53
C GLU A 56 32.03 -8.25 -2.11
N ARG A 57 31.49 -7.04 -2.17
CA ARG A 57 32.19 -5.87 -2.65
C ARG A 57 33.43 -5.56 -1.80
N LEU A 58 33.31 -5.64 -0.48
CA LEU A 58 34.45 -5.38 0.44
C LEU A 58 35.51 -6.48 0.34
N ALA A 59 35.11 -7.73 0.19
CA ALA A 59 36.03 -8.85 0.07
C ALA A 59 36.81 -8.84 -1.24
N ASP A 60 36.17 -8.46 -2.34
CA ASP A 60 36.70 -8.56 -3.69
C ASP A 60 37.30 -7.25 -4.23
N SER A 61 37.22 -6.17 -3.46
CA SER A 61 37.61 -4.82 -3.91
C SER A 61 39.05 -4.69 -4.41
N ALA A 62 39.96 -5.56 -3.95
CA ALA A 62 41.36 -5.50 -4.32
C ALA A 62 41.71 -6.21 -5.64
N GLY A 63 40.81 -7.02 -6.20
CA GLY A 63 41.04 -7.81 -7.38
C GLY A 63 40.08 -7.57 -8.55
N ASP A 64 39.05 -6.76 -8.36
CA ASP A 64 38.03 -6.54 -9.36
C ASP A 64 38.47 -5.55 -10.45
N ASP A 65 38.14 -5.85 -11.70
CA ASP A 65 38.25 -4.86 -12.78
C ASP A 65 37.05 -3.88 -12.73
N GLN A 66 37.12 -2.81 -13.54
CA GLN A 66 36.08 -1.77 -13.54
C GLN A 66 34.72 -2.28 -14.01
N ALA A 67 34.69 -3.26 -14.92
CA ALA A 67 33.45 -3.83 -15.43
C ALA A 67 32.71 -4.62 -14.34
N ASP A 68 33.45 -5.46 -13.59
CA ASP A 68 32.87 -6.22 -12.48
C ASP A 68 32.40 -5.32 -11.36
N THR A 69 33.14 -4.27 -11.02
CA THR A 69 32.75 -3.28 -10.02
C THR A 69 31.47 -2.55 -10.43
N GLY A 70 31.36 -2.18 -11.71
CA GLY A 70 30.16 -1.52 -12.23
C GLY A 70 28.93 -2.42 -12.17
N THR A 71 29.06 -3.70 -12.52
CA THR A 71 27.98 -4.68 -12.43
C THR A 71 27.49 -4.88 -10.99
N LYS A 72 28.40 -5.05 -10.06
CA LYS A 72 28.08 -5.21 -8.63
C LYS A 72 27.39 -3.98 -8.06
N THR A 73 27.82 -2.78 -8.43
CA THR A 73 27.19 -1.53 -8.03
C THR A 73 25.75 -1.44 -8.57
N PHE A 74 25.54 -1.82 -9.82
CA PHE A 74 24.23 -1.83 -10.45
C PHE A 74 23.26 -2.82 -9.76
N GLU A 75 23.73 -4.02 -9.49
CA GLU A 75 22.93 -5.03 -8.76
C GLU A 75 22.50 -4.53 -7.39
N ARG A 76 23.42 -3.92 -6.65
CA ARG A 76 23.14 -3.33 -5.34
C ARG A 76 22.11 -2.22 -5.44
N GLU A 77 22.22 -1.33 -6.42
CA GLU A 77 21.25 -0.26 -6.64
C GLU A 77 19.87 -0.79 -6.97
N GLN A 78 19.78 -1.86 -7.76
CA GLN A 78 18.51 -2.53 -8.04
C GLN A 78 17.87 -3.11 -6.78
N GLU A 79 18.66 -3.76 -5.92
CA GLU A 79 18.17 -4.31 -4.68
C GLU A 79 17.68 -3.22 -3.72
N ILE A 80 18.39 -2.10 -3.64
CA ILE A 80 17.96 -0.95 -2.84
C ILE A 80 16.63 -0.40 -3.36
N THR A 81 16.48 -0.28 -4.66
CA THR A 81 15.23 0.19 -5.28
C THR A 81 14.07 -0.76 -4.98
N LEU A 82 14.29 -2.06 -5.07
CA LEU A 82 13.31 -3.06 -4.73
C LEU A 82 12.91 -2.95 -3.25
N ALA A 83 13.89 -2.85 -2.35
CA ALA A 83 13.64 -2.70 -0.91
C ALA A 83 12.78 -1.45 -0.62
N ASN A 84 13.07 -0.33 -1.26
CA ASN A 84 12.31 0.90 -1.10
C ASN A 84 10.86 0.73 -1.61
N THR A 85 10.67 0.06 -2.72
CA THR A 85 9.33 -0.24 -3.26
C THR A 85 8.54 -1.14 -2.31
N LEU A 86 9.18 -2.16 -1.75
CA LEU A 86 8.56 -3.04 -0.76
C LEU A 86 8.16 -2.28 0.50
N LEU A 87 9.02 -1.37 0.96
CA LEU A 87 8.72 -0.53 2.12
C LEU A 87 7.50 0.37 1.88
N GLU A 88 7.38 0.96 0.70
CA GLU A 88 6.21 1.75 0.31
C GLU A 88 4.93 0.90 0.33
N ARG A 89 5.00 -0.33 -0.17
CA ARG A 89 3.86 -1.26 -0.16
C ARG A 89 3.49 -1.69 1.26
N ILE A 90 4.48 -1.93 2.11
CA ILE A 90 4.26 -2.23 3.53
C ILE A 90 3.51 -1.08 4.19
N THR A 91 3.99 0.14 4.03
CA THR A 91 3.35 1.35 4.57
C THR A 91 1.91 1.48 4.08
N GLN A 92 1.66 1.19 2.81
CA GLN A 92 0.31 1.25 2.24
C GLN A 92 -0.63 0.23 2.87
N VAL A 93 -0.17 -1.00 3.08
CA VAL A 93 -0.98 -2.05 3.72
C VAL A 93 -1.24 -1.71 5.19
N GLU A 94 -0.23 -1.25 5.91
CA GLU A 94 -0.39 -0.80 7.30
C GLU A 94 -1.41 0.32 7.42
N ARG A 95 -1.38 1.27 6.51
CA ARG A 95 -2.36 2.37 6.45
C ARG A 95 -3.77 1.86 6.21
N ALA A 96 -3.94 0.88 5.32
CA ALA A 96 -5.23 0.27 5.08
C ALA A 96 -5.76 -0.48 6.31
N ILE A 97 -4.90 -1.18 7.03
CA ILE A 97 -5.25 -1.86 8.28
C ILE A 97 -5.70 -0.84 9.34
N ASP A 98 -4.97 0.25 9.49
CA ASP A 98 -5.33 1.32 10.43
C ASP A 98 -6.68 1.94 10.09
N ARG A 99 -6.95 2.18 8.82
CA ARG A 99 -8.25 2.71 8.38
C ARG A 99 -9.38 1.72 8.61
N LEU A 100 -9.11 0.44 8.45
CA LEU A 100 -10.09 -0.60 8.77
C LEU A 100 -10.46 -0.58 10.26
N GLY A 101 -9.45 -0.44 11.12
CA GLY A 101 -9.64 -0.35 12.57
C GLY A 101 -10.37 0.92 13.01
N SER A 102 -10.20 2.03 12.31
CA SER A 102 -10.86 3.30 12.64
C SER A 102 -12.24 3.47 12.00
N GLY A 103 -12.67 2.54 11.15
CA GLY A 103 -13.95 2.62 10.44
C GLY A 103 -13.93 3.44 9.17
N ASN A 104 -12.75 3.87 8.72
CA ASN A 104 -12.59 4.71 7.51
C ASN A 104 -12.21 3.92 6.25
N TYR A 105 -12.10 2.63 6.36
CA TYR A 105 -11.77 1.77 5.22
C TYR A 105 -12.83 1.89 4.11
N GLY A 106 -12.37 2.02 2.87
CA GLY A 106 -13.24 2.20 1.72
C GLY A 106 -13.54 3.64 1.34
N TRP A 107 -12.99 4.59 2.09
CA TRP A 107 -13.11 6.02 1.82
C TRP A 107 -11.76 6.59 1.43
N CYS A 108 -11.74 7.46 0.40
CA CYS A 108 -10.50 8.09 -0.04
C CYS A 108 -9.93 8.99 1.07
N GLU A 109 -8.66 8.81 1.39
CA GLU A 109 -7.96 9.63 2.39
C GLU A 109 -7.89 11.11 2.02
N ARG A 110 -7.90 11.41 0.73
CA ARG A 110 -7.66 12.75 0.23
C ARG A 110 -8.93 13.54 -0.02
N CYS A 111 -9.89 12.97 -0.73
CA CYS A 111 -11.12 13.67 -1.11
C CYS A 111 -12.35 13.22 -0.32
N GLY A 112 -12.24 12.18 0.48
CA GLY A 112 -13.34 11.68 1.30
C GLY A 112 -14.44 10.95 0.53
N THR A 113 -14.31 10.79 -0.77
CA THR A 113 -15.29 10.04 -1.55
C THR A 113 -15.10 8.55 -1.38
N GLN A 114 -16.14 7.81 -1.65
CA GLN A 114 -16.12 6.37 -1.55
C GLN A 114 -15.26 5.75 -2.66
N ILE A 115 -14.39 4.84 -2.27
CA ILE A 115 -13.60 4.06 -3.23
C ILE A 115 -14.52 2.99 -3.82
N PRO A 116 -14.57 2.83 -5.16
CA PRO A 116 -15.42 1.80 -5.78
C PRO A 116 -15.14 0.40 -5.23
N VAL A 117 -16.19 -0.39 -5.07
CA VAL A 117 -16.10 -1.76 -4.54
C VAL A 117 -15.19 -2.62 -5.42
N GLU A 118 -15.25 -2.44 -6.72
CA GLU A 118 -14.43 -3.16 -7.69
C GLU A 118 -12.94 -2.88 -7.48
N ARG A 119 -12.61 -1.63 -7.17
CA ARG A 119 -11.24 -1.24 -6.88
C ARG A 119 -10.75 -1.87 -5.58
N LEU A 120 -11.58 -1.89 -4.54
CA LEU A 120 -11.23 -2.53 -3.27
C LEU A 120 -11.11 -4.05 -3.40
N ALA A 121 -11.91 -4.67 -4.26
CA ALA A 121 -11.81 -6.09 -4.54
C ALA A 121 -10.48 -6.44 -5.23
N ALA A 122 -10.04 -5.60 -6.16
CA ALA A 122 -8.76 -5.77 -6.86
C ALA A 122 -7.56 -5.36 -6.00
N PHE A 123 -7.73 -4.30 -5.22
CA PHE A 123 -6.67 -3.72 -4.36
C PHE A 123 -7.20 -3.47 -2.96
N PRO A 124 -7.23 -4.49 -2.10
CA PRO A 124 -7.76 -4.34 -0.73
C PRO A 124 -7.03 -3.29 0.12
N SER A 125 -5.78 -2.98 -0.23
CA SER A 125 -4.99 -1.97 0.46
C SER A 125 -5.18 -0.55 -0.09
N ALA A 126 -6.12 -0.34 -1.02
CA ALA A 126 -6.37 0.98 -1.59
C ALA A 126 -6.93 1.95 -0.54
N THR A 127 -6.33 3.13 -0.44
CA THR A 127 -6.74 4.21 0.44
C THR A 127 -7.09 5.49 -0.33
N LEU A 128 -6.88 5.50 -1.63
CA LEU A 128 -7.19 6.60 -2.53
C LEU A 128 -8.14 6.16 -3.64
N CYS A 129 -9.02 7.04 -4.05
CA CYS A 129 -9.82 6.83 -5.26
C CYS A 129 -8.91 6.95 -6.49
N VAL A 130 -9.42 6.53 -7.66
CA VAL A 130 -8.65 6.56 -8.91
C VAL A 130 -8.14 7.97 -9.22
N SER A 131 -9.00 8.97 -9.09
CA SER A 131 -8.64 10.37 -9.38
C SER A 131 -7.52 10.88 -8.50
N CYS A 132 -7.59 10.64 -7.19
CA CYS A 132 -6.57 11.07 -6.25
C CYS A 132 -5.26 10.28 -6.43
N LYS A 133 -5.35 9.01 -6.74
CA LYS A 133 -4.18 8.18 -7.04
C LYS A 133 -3.44 8.70 -8.28
N GLN A 134 -4.16 9.05 -9.32
CA GLN A 134 -3.58 9.64 -10.52
C GLN A 134 -2.90 10.98 -10.24
N LEU A 135 -3.49 11.82 -9.38
CA LEU A 135 -2.87 13.07 -8.96
C LEU A 135 -1.57 12.85 -8.19
N GLU A 136 -1.54 11.85 -7.34
CA GLU A 136 -0.33 11.49 -6.60
C GLU A 136 0.78 11.02 -7.53
N GLU A 137 0.45 10.19 -8.52
CA GLU A 137 1.41 9.64 -9.48
C GLU A 137 2.00 10.69 -10.44
N ARG A 138 1.31 11.81 -10.62
CA ARG A 138 1.77 12.91 -11.49
C ARG A 138 2.79 13.83 -10.83
N ARG A 139 3.07 13.66 -9.59
CA ARG A 139 4.04 14.49 -8.86
C ARG A 139 5.47 14.03 -9.07
#